data_a14c62fd0f7687b7f05b8384d6d617d2
#
_entry.id   a14c62fd0f7687b7f05b8384d6d617d2
#
_cell.length_a   1.000
_cell.length_b   1.000
_cell.length_c   1.000
_cell.angle_alpha   90.00
_cell.angle_beta   90.00
_cell.angle_gamma   90.00
#
_symmetry.space_group_name_H-M   'P 1'
#
loop_
_entity.id
_entity.type
_entity.pdbx_description
1 polymer ?
#
loop_
_entity_poly.entity_id
_entity_poly.type
_entity_poly.pdbx_seq_one_letter_code
_entity_poly.pdbx_strand_id
1 'polypeptide(L)'
;MDSDYNGSGLYAEGEERFGSIGSRFYGITRLIPTLRRFYSFVLRDVASYDYGSVLDVGSGTGFMLLSIAGSRENFRGLGIDPSPQMVARATSRSMKLGLNDRIAFRIGSSRSIPGNSNFDLIYSSLSFHHWKDREESIRSIMDRLNAGAHFVIYEITDDGSFNRKFVKSHLMSRQKFEDISSRLNLQADIKEENGYIRAAFKK
;
A
#
# COMPACT_ATOMS: atom_id res chain seq x y z
N MET A 1 15.53 -19.22 -16.18
CA MET A 1 15.62 -18.40 -17.40
C MET A 1 14.29 -17.70 -17.56
N ASP A 2 14.13 -16.50 -16.98
CA ASP A 2 12.96 -15.64 -17.17
C ASP A 2 13.49 -14.24 -17.41
N SER A 3 13.87 -13.97 -18.69
CA SER A 3 14.53 -12.73 -19.10
C SER A 3 13.61 -11.75 -19.85
N ASP A 4 12.29 -11.84 -19.70
CA ASP A 4 11.36 -10.99 -20.45
C ASP A 4 10.39 -10.21 -19.54
N TYR A 5 10.91 -9.61 -18.44
CA TYR A 5 10.13 -8.61 -17.73
C TYR A 5 10.47 -7.22 -18.29
N ASN A 6 9.85 -6.90 -19.43
CA ASN A 6 9.90 -5.56 -20.00
C ASN A 6 9.08 -4.63 -19.10
N GLY A 7 9.75 -3.79 -18.32
CA GLY A 7 9.15 -2.93 -17.29
C GLY A 7 8.19 -1.84 -17.76
N SER A 8 7.69 -1.90 -18.98
CA SER A 8 6.84 -0.87 -19.62
C SER A 8 5.41 -0.78 -19.08
N GLY A 9 4.94 -1.76 -18.29
CA GLY A 9 3.60 -1.76 -17.69
C GLY A 9 3.56 -1.42 -16.19
N LEU A 10 4.71 -1.29 -15.52
CA LEU A 10 4.77 -1.09 -14.06
C LEU A 10 4.55 0.37 -13.65
N TYR A 11 4.96 1.31 -14.48
CA TYR A 11 4.81 2.74 -14.25
C TYR A 11 4.03 3.39 -15.40
N ALA A 12 3.09 4.28 -15.09
CA ALA A 12 2.55 5.20 -16.08
C ALA A 12 3.53 6.35 -16.30
N GLU A 13 3.47 6.99 -17.47
CA GLU A 13 4.28 8.17 -17.76
C GLU A 13 4.01 9.27 -16.72
N GLY A 14 5.09 9.72 -16.04
CA GLY A 14 5.08 10.75 -14.99
C GLY A 14 4.70 10.23 -13.58
N GLU A 15 4.60 8.92 -13.34
CA GLU A 15 4.61 8.36 -11.97
C GLU A 15 6.02 8.48 -11.37
N GLU A 16 6.10 8.80 -10.06
CA GLU A 16 7.38 8.94 -9.38
C GLU A 16 8.08 7.57 -9.27
N ARG A 17 9.33 7.52 -9.75
CA ARG A 17 10.20 6.35 -9.61
C ARG A 17 11.17 6.58 -8.45
N PHE A 18 11.07 5.76 -7.42
CA PHE A 18 12.05 5.81 -6.33
C PHE A 18 13.36 5.14 -6.76
N GLY A 19 14.34 5.96 -7.16
CA GLY A 19 15.70 5.49 -7.44
C GLY A 19 16.46 5.06 -6.17
N SER A 20 17.68 4.55 -6.35
CA SER A 20 18.52 4.01 -5.26
C SER A 20 18.81 5.00 -4.13
N ILE A 21 18.87 6.31 -4.41
CA ILE A 21 19.12 7.38 -3.44
C ILE A 21 17.87 7.62 -2.58
N GLY A 22 16.67 7.76 -3.20
CA GLY A 22 15.41 7.95 -2.47
C GLY A 22 15.11 6.80 -1.51
N SER A 23 15.41 5.56 -1.92
CA SER A 23 15.19 4.37 -1.09
C SER A 23 16.04 4.32 0.19
N ARG A 24 17.22 4.99 0.23
CA ARG A 24 18.09 5.08 1.42
C ARG A 24 17.51 6.00 2.50
N PHE A 25 16.88 7.10 2.09
CA PHE A 25 16.28 8.06 3.02
C PHE A 25 14.94 7.58 3.61
N TYR A 26 14.25 6.64 2.97
CA TYR A 26 12.98 6.10 3.45
C TYR A 26 13.07 5.43 4.83
N GLY A 27 14.24 4.92 5.20
CA GLY A 27 14.50 4.35 6.55
C GLY A 27 14.52 5.39 7.67
N ILE A 28 14.96 6.62 7.37
CA ILE A 28 15.13 7.70 8.37
C ILE A 28 13.80 8.41 8.66
N THR A 29 12.91 8.48 7.69
CA THR A 29 11.60 9.14 7.84
C THR A 29 10.71 8.49 8.91
N ARG A 30 10.95 7.22 9.27
CA ARG A 30 10.24 6.51 10.36
C ARG A 30 10.49 7.07 11.75
N LEU A 31 11.58 7.84 11.93
CA LEU A 31 11.89 8.49 13.20
C LEU A 31 11.06 9.76 13.41
N ILE A 32 10.38 10.25 12.36
CA ILE A 32 9.51 11.42 12.44
C ILE A 32 8.25 11.00 13.23
N PRO A 33 7.92 11.69 14.33
CA PRO A 33 6.79 11.32 15.21
C PRO A 33 5.46 11.14 14.48
N THR A 34 5.21 11.95 13.45
CA THR A 34 4.00 11.90 12.63
C THR A 34 3.88 10.59 11.85
N LEU A 35 4.96 10.10 11.23
CA LEU A 35 4.93 8.83 10.52
C LEU A 35 4.79 7.63 11.46
N ARG A 36 5.35 7.72 12.67
CA ARG A 36 5.12 6.68 13.71
C ARG A 36 3.64 6.61 14.09
N ARG A 37 2.97 7.75 14.27
CA ARG A 37 1.52 7.81 14.56
C ARG A 37 0.70 7.26 13.40
N PHE A 38 1.05 7.63 12.16
CA PHE A 38 0.42 7.09 10.95
C PHE A 38 0.52 5.56 10.92
N TYR A 39 1.71 5.00 11.07
CA TYR A 39 1.89 3.54 11.06
C TYR A 39 1.13 2.85 12.21
N SER A 40 1.08 3.47 13.40
CA SER A 40 0.26 2.96 14.50
C SER A 40 -1.24 2.98 14.17
N PHE A 41 -1.72 4.02 13.47
CA PHE A 41 -3.09 4.11 12.98
C PHE A 41 -3.39 2.96 12.01
N VAL A 42 -2.54 2.75 11.00
CA VAL A 42 -2.69 1.66 10.03
C VAL A 42 -2.68 0.29 10.71
N LEU A 43 -1.73 0.03 11.61
CA LEU A 43 -1.62 -1.25 12.32
C LEU A 43 -2.87 -1.57 13.16
N ARG A 44 -3.44 -0.56 13.85
CA ARG A 44 -4.67 -0.74 14.64
C ARG A 44 -5.86 -1.05 13.74
N ASP A 45 -6.00 -0.35 12.62
CA ASP A 45 -7.12 -0.54 11.71
C ASP A 45 -7.02 -1.89 10.98
N VAL A 46 -5.85 -2.26 10.47
CA VAL A 46 -5.61 -3.56 9.83
C VAL A 46 -5.88 -4.73 10.79
N ALA A 47 -5.56 -4.57 12.07
CA ALA A 47 -5.82 -5.60 13.08
C ALA A 47 -7.33 -5.87 13.31
N SER A 48 -8.22 -4.95 12.91
CA SER A 48 -9.67 -5.12 13.03
C SER A 48 -10.31 -5.98 11.93
N TYR A 49 -9.57 -6.25 10.85
CA TYR A 49 -10.04 -7.11 9.76
C TYR A 49 -9.71 -8.58 10.06
N ASP A 50 -10.59 -9.47 9.60
CA ASP A 50 -10.29 -10.89 9.55
C ASP A 50 -9.71 -11.25 8.18
N TYR A 51 -8.55 -11.93 8.17
CA TYR A 51 -7.84 -12.31 6.94
C TYR A 51 -6.88 -13.48 7.17
N GLY A 52 -6.81 -14.37 6.18
CA GLY A 52 -5.78 -15.40 6.04
C GLY A 52 -4.77 -15.09 4.92
N SER A 53 -5.10 -14.11 4.05
CA SER A 53 -4.25 -13.68 2.94
C SER A 53 -4.29 -12.16 2.76
N VAL A 54 -3.10 -11.54 2.63
CA VAL A 54 -2.94 -10.08 2.56
C VAL A 54 -2.08 -9.67 1.39
N LEU A 55 -2.50 -8.63 0.67
CA LEU A 55 -1.68 -7.93 -0.33
C LEU A 55 -1.39 -6.49 0.12
N ASP A 56 -0.12 -6.11 0.15
CA ASP A 56 0.36 -4.74 0.36
C ASP A 56 0.79 -4.13 -0.98
N VAL A 57 0.02 -3.16 -1.50
CA VAL A 57 0.28 -2.51 -2.80
C VAL A 57 1.09 -1.23 -2.61
N GLY A 58 2.29 -1.19 -3.17
CA GLY A 58 3.28 -0.14 -2.91
C GLY A 58 3.99 -0.36 -1.58
N SER A 59 4.39 -1.61 -1.33
CA SER A 59 4.94 -2.07 -0.03
C SER A 59 6.27 -1.43 0.35
N GLY A 60 6.97 -0.76 -0.60
CA GLY A 60 8.25 -0.14 -0.37
C GLY A 60 9.27 -1.14 0.22
N THR A 61 9.85 -0.77 1.37
CA THR A 61 10.80 -1.63 2.09
C THR A 61 10.13 -2.72 2.95
N GLY A 62 8.84 -2.98 2.76
CA GLY A 62 8.08 -4.02 3.44
C GLY A 62 7.76 -3.74 4.91
N PHE A 63 7.89 -2.49 5.36
CA PHE A 63 7.77 -2.17 6.77
C PHE A 63 6.40 -2.53 7.35
N MET A 64 5.32 -2.12 6.70
CA MET A 64 3.96 -2.36 7.21
C MET A 64 3.64 -3.85 7.24
N LEU A 65 3.82 -4.56 6.12
CA LEU A 65 3.51 -5.97 6.03
C LEU A 65 4.34 -6.82 7.01
N LEU A 66 5.63 -6.51 7.18
CA LEU A 66 6.49 -7.18 8.15
C LEU A 66 6.11 -6.84 9.61
N SER A 67 5.64 -5.63 9.88
CA SER A 67 5.14 -5.26 11.22
C SER A 67 3.85 -6.00 11.57
N ILE A 68 2.92 -6.12 10.62
CA ILE A 68 1.70 -6.93 10.76
C ILE A 68 2.08 -8.40 11.02
N ALA A 69 3.03 -8.94 10.24
CA ALA A 69 3.49 -10.32 10.39
C ALA A 69 4.20 -10.59 11.72
N GLY A 70 4.84 -9.60 12.31
CA GLY A 70 5.45 -9.71 13.64
C GLY A 70 4.43 -9.76 14.78
N SER A 71 3.19 -9.27 14.56
CA SER A 71 2.13 -9.23 15.56
C SER A 71 1.03 -10.27 15.35
N ARG A 72 0.96 -10.91 14.17
CA ARG A 72 -0.05 -11.92 13.81
C ARG A 72 0.58 -13.03 13.00
N GLU A 73 0.36 -14.29 13.38
CA GLU A 73 1.04 -15.44 12.76
C GLU A 73 0.21 -16.10 11.65
N ASN A 74 -1.11 -16.16 11.79
CA ASN A 74 -1.98 -16.99 10.97
C ASN A 74 -2.44 -16.31 9.68
N PHE A 75 -1.47 -15.83 8.84
CA PHE A 75 -1.77 -15.35 7.49
C PHE A 75 -0.55 -15.45 6.56
N ARG A 76 -0.80 -15.41 5.25
CA ARG A 76 0.20 -15.25 4.21
C ARG A 76 0.13 -13.87 3.61
N GLY A 77 1.27 -13.22 3.40
CA GLY A 77 1.35 -11.87 2.86
C GLY A 77 2.18 -11.79 1.59
N LEU A 78 1.71 -10.99 0.66
CA LEU A 78 2.46 -10.57 -0.53
C LEU A 78 2.59 -9.04 -0.49
N GLY A 79 3.82 -8.53 -0.52
CA GLY A 79 4.09 -7.13 -0.78
C GLY A 79 4.50 -6.93 -2.24
N ILE A 80 3.93 -5.95 -2.91
CA ILE A 80 4.35 -5.59 -4.27
C ILE A 80 4.80 -4.13 -4.34
N ASP A 81 5.86 -3.91 -5.10
CA ASP A 81 6.38 -2.56 -5.36
C ASP A 81 7.00 -2.53 -6.76
N PRO A 82 6.82 -1.45 -7.54
CA PRO A 82 7.41 -1.38 -8.88
C PRO A 82 8.94 -1.19 -8.86
N SER A 83 9.54 -0.83 -7.73
CA SER A 83 10.99 -0.65 -7.57
C SER A 83 11.68 -1.96 -7.20
N PRO A 84 12.55 -2.54 -8.08
CA PRO A 84 13.34 -3.73 -7.75
C PRO A 84 14.19 -3.55 -6.49
N GLN A 85 14.69 -2.33 -6.24
CA GLN A 85 15.51 -2.00 -5.07
C GLN A 85 14.70 -2.07 -3.77
N MET A 86 13.43 -1.63 -3.79
CA MET A 86 12.53 -1.73 -2.65
C MET A 86 12.20 -3.20 -2.37
N VAL A 87 11.86 -3.97 -3.40
CA VAL A 87 11.57 -5.40 -3.29
C VAL A 87 12.76 -6.17 -2.71
N ALA A 88 13.96 -5.93 -3.24
CA ALA A 88 15.18 -6.58 -2.72
C ALA A 88 15.43 -6.28 -1.22
N ARG A 89 15.20 -5.03 -0.79
CA ARG A 89 15.32 -4.63 0.62
C ARG A 89 14.25 -5.28 1.49
N ALA A 90 13.00 -5.31 1.02
CA ALA A 90 11.89 -5.93 1.73
C ALA A 90 12.13 -7.43 1.90
N THR A 91 12.56 -8.12 0.84
CA THR A 91 12.92 -9.56 0.88
C THR A 91 14.05 -9.84 1.86
N SER A 92 15.14 -9.03 1.80
CA SER A 92 16.26 -9.20 2.75
C SER A 92 15.82 -9.00 4.21
N ARG A 93 14.89 -8.07 4.47
CA ARG A 93 14.34 -7.86 5.82
C ARG A 93 13.44 -9.02 6.25
N SER A 94 12.60 -9.54 5.35
CA SER A 94 11.76 -10.71 5.61
C SER A 94 12.62 -11.91 6.05
N MET A 95 13.70 -12.19 5.31
CA MET A 95 14.65 -13.23 5.65
C MET A 95 15.33 -13.03 7.01
N LYS A 96 15.79 -11.79 7.30
CA LYS A 96 16.43 -11.46 8.60
C LYS A 96 15.48 -11.61 9.79
N LEU A 97 14.18 -11.47 9.57
CA LEU A 97 13.14 -11.63 10.59
C LEU A 97 12.59 -13.06 10.66
N GLY A 98 13.04 -13.98 9.80
CA GLY A 98 12.53 -15.36 9.72
C GLY A 98 11.07 -15.43 9.24
N LEU A 99 10.63 -14.47 8.42
CA LEU A 99 9.23 -14.36 7.96
C LEU A 99 9.05 -14.81 6.51
N ASN A 100 10.12 -15.18 5.82
CA ASN A 100 10.13 -15.48 4.37
C ASN A 100 9.28 -16.71 3.97
N ASP A 101 8.95 -17.59 4.90
CA ASP A 101 8.09 -18.75 4.63
C ASP A 101 6.61 -18.37 4.43
N ARG A 102 6.20 -17.20 4.93
CA ARG A 102 4.81 -16.71 4.86
C ARG A 102 4.66 -15.32 4.29
N ILE A 103 5.73 -14.54 4.20
CA ILE A 103 5.71 -13.16 3.65
C ILE A 103 6.68 -13.07 2.48
N ALA A 104 6.14 -12.85 1.30
CA ALA A 104 6.88 -12.68 0.05
C ALA A 104 6.83 -11.23 -0.45
N PHE A 105 7.85 -10.82 -1.20
CA PHE A 105 7.86 -9.53 -1.91
C PHE A 105 8.17 -9.77 -3.39
N ARG A 106 7.44 -9.08 -4.27
CA ARG A 106 7.59 -9.20 -5.73
C ARG A 106 7.49 -7.84 -6.41
N ILE A 107 8.10 -7.75 -7.59
CA ILE A 107 7.91 -6.61 -8.47
C ILE A 107 6.47 -6.65 -8.99
N GLY A 108 5.77 -5.51 -8.89
CA GLY A 108 4.38 -5.35 -9.30
C GLY A 108 3.86 -3.96 -9.00
N SER A 109 2.70 -3.63 -9.53
CA SER A 109 2.02 -2.36 -9.30
C SER A 109 0.52 -2.58 -9.10
N SER A 110 -0.23 -1.53 -8.79
CA SER A 110 -1.69 -1.58 -8.68
C SER A 110 -2.40 -2.09 -9.95
N ARG A 111 -1.76 -1.95 -11.11
CA ARG A 111 -2.26 -2.43 -12.42
C ARG A 111 -1.64 -3.76 -12.86
N SER A 112 -0.59 -4.22 -12.19
CA SER A 112 0.12 -5.45 -12.54
C SER A 112 0.45 -6.23 -11.27
N ILE A 113 -0.57 -6.90 -10.72
CA ILE A 113 -0.47 -7.75 -9.52
C ILE A 113 0.02 -9.13 -9.98
N PRO A 114 1.20 -9.58 -9.54
CA PRO A 114 1.77 -10.86 -9.97
C PRO A 114 0.98 -12.06 -9.47
N GLY A 115 0.84 -13.08 -10.34
CA GLY A 115 0.08 -14.31 -10.04
C GLY A 115 -1.44 -14.13 -10.12
N ASN A 116 -2.20 -15.19 -9.76
CA ASN A 116 -3.66 -15.23 -9.91
C ASN A 116 -4.39 -15.43 -8.57
N SER A 117 -3.71 -15.27 -7.44
CA SER A 117 -4.32 -15.43 -6.13
C SER A 117 -5.24 -14.27 -5.78
N ASN A 118 -6.33 -14.55 -5.09
CA ASN A 118 -7.16 -13.55 -4.44
C ASN A 118 -6.75 -13.40 -2.97
N PHE A 119 -7.22 -12.30 -2.36
CA PHE A 119 -6.82 -11.90 -1.00
C PHE A 119 -8.05 -11.57 -0.15
N ASP A 120 -7.94 -11.80 1.16
CA ASP A 120 -8.96 -11.45 2.13
C ASP A 120 -8.84 -9.98 2.57
N LEU A 121 -7.63 -9.43 2.45
CA LEU A 121 -7.37 -8.02 2.67
C LEU A 121 -6.33 -7.53 1.65
N ILE A 122 -6.66 -6.46 0.94
CA ILE A 122 -5.68 -5.69 0.15
C ILE A 122 -5.59 -4.31 0.76
N TYR A 123 -4.38 -3.80 0.96
CA TYR A 123 -4.22 -2.42 1.40
C TYR A 123 -3.09 -1.71 0.66
N SER A 124 -3.14 -0.38 0.72
CA SER A 124 -2.07 0.52 0.28
C SER A 124 -1.85 1.59 1.34
N SER A 125 -0.61 1.85 1.70
CA SER A 125 -0.25 2.86 2.69
C SER A 125 0.81 3.82 2.16
N LEU A 126 0.49 5.13 2.09
CA LEU A 126 1.34 6.20 1.56
C LEU A 126 1.87 5.91 0.15
N SER A 127 1.03 5.33 -0.70
CA SER A 127 1.37 4.98 -2.08
C SER A 127 0.31 5.43 -3.08
N PHE A 128 -0.97 5.46 -2.69
CA PHE A 128 -2.08 5.73 -3.57
C PHE A 128 -2.01 7.12 -4.23
N HIS A 129 -1.47 8.13 -3.55
CA HIS A 129 -1.31 9.47 -4.09
C HIS A 129 -0.36 9.52 -5.32
N HIS A 130 0.51 8.53 -5.49
CA HIS A 130 1.38 8.40 -6.67
C HIS A 130 0.68 7.73 -7.88
N TRP A 131 -0.47 7.07 -7.66
CA TRP A 131 -1.15 6.36 -8.74
C TRP A 131 -1.86 7.34 -9.69
N LYS A 132 -1.64 7.20 -10.98
CA LYS A 132 -2.27 8.04 -12.00
C LYS A 132 -3.65 7.53 -12.40
N ASP A 133 -3.75 6.27 -12.77
CA ASP A 133 -4.99 5.64 -13.22
C ASP A 133 -5.68 4.97 -12.03
N ARG A 134 -6.09 5.80 -11.05
CA ARG A 134 -6.59 5.33 -9.75
C ARG A 134 -7.85 4.48 -9.88
N GLU A 135 -8.73 4.84 -10.79
CA GLU A 135 -9.99 4.12 -10.98
C GLU A 135 -9.76 2.74 -11.59
N GLU A 136 -8.92 2.64 -12.63
CA GLU A 136 -8.53 1.37 -13.22
C GLU A 136 -7.80 0.50 -12.21
N SER A 137 -6.89 1.08 -11.43
CA SER A 137 -6.17 0.40 -10.36
C SER A 137 -7.12 -0.17 -9.30
N ILE A 138 -8.12 0.62 -8.87
CA ILE A 138 -9.12 0.14 -7.90
C ILE A 138 -9.92 -1.01 -8.50
N ARG A 139 -10.39 -0.92 -9.75
CA ARG A 139 -11.12 -2.03 -10.40
C ARG A 139 -10.27 -3.31 -10.41
N SER A 140 -9.03 -3.21 -10.89
CA SER A 140 -8.09 -4.35 -10.93
C SER A 140 -7.87 -4.97 -9.55
N ILE A 141 -7.75 -4.14 -8.49
CA ILE A 141 -7.59 -4.60 -7.12
C ILE A 141 -8.87 -5.27 -6.59
N MET A 142 -10.04 -4.68 -6.88
CA MET A 142 -11.33 -5.27 -6.47
C MET A 142 -11.55 -6.66 -7.08
N ASP A 143 -11.07 -6.89 -8.31
CA ASP A 143 -11.14 -8.22 -8.96
C ASP A 143 -10.30 -9.27 -8.22
N ARG A 144 -9.26 -8.84 -7.51
CA ARG A 144 -8.34 -9.70 -6.73
C ARG A 144 -8.76 -9.93 -5.27
N LEU A 145 -9.90 -9.39 -4.85
CA LEU A 145 -10.47 -9.66 -3.53
C LEU A 145 -11.30 -10.95 -3.53
N ASN A 146 -11.28 -11.65 -2.42
CA ASN A 146 -12.27 -12.67 -2.10
C ASN A 146 -13.65 -12.03 -1.84
N ALA A 147 -14.73 -12.81 -1.92
CA ALA A 147 -16.07 -12.31 -1.60
C ALA A 147 -16.14 -11.85 -0.13
N GLY A 148 -16.67 -10.65 0.11
CA GLY A 148 -16.76 -10.04 1.43
C GLY A 148 -15.45 -9.42 1.96
N ALA A 149 -14.35 -9.54 1.22
CA ALA A 149 -13.05 -8.97 1.54
C ALA A 149 -12.98 -7.44 1.32
N HIS A 150 -11.91 -6.81 1.80
CA HIS A 150 -11.76 -5.36 1.77
C HIS A 150 -10.49 -4.92 1.04
N PHE A 151 -10.62 -3.82 0.27
CA PHE A 151 -9.49 -3.00 -0.14
C PHE A 151 -9.46 -1.72 0.67
N VAL A 152 -8.33 -1.42 1.32
CA VAL A 152 -8.19 -0.28 2.23
C VAL A 152 -7.03 0.60 1.83
N ILE A 153 -7.29 1.89 1.69
CA ILE A 153 -6.28 2.90 1.36
C ILE A 153 -6.05 3.77 2.60
N TYR A 154 -4.77 3.93 2.96
CA TYR A 154 -4.33 4.77 4.08
C TYR A 154 -3.43 5.88 3.56
N GLU A 155 -3.82 7.13 3.78
CA GLU A 155 -3.11 8.32 3.31
C GLU A 155 -3.08 9.42 4.36
N ILE A 156 -2.31 10.46 4.08
CA ILE A 156 -2.30 11.70 4.86
C ILE A 156 -3.34 12.65 4.28
N THR A 157 -4.13 13.30 5.14
CA THR A 157 -5.08 14.34 4.74
C THR A 157 -4.61 15.71 5.19
N ASP A 158 -5.13 16.76 4.55
CA ASP A 158 -4.84 18.15 4.92
C ASP A 158 -5.78 18.62 6.04
N ASP A 159 -5.41 18.34 7.27
CA ASP A 159 -6.07 18.88 8.46
C ASP A 159 -5.42 20.17 9.00
N GLY A 160 -4.46 20.73 8.26
CA GLY A 160 -3.70 21.91 8.67
C GLY A 160 -2.54 21.63 9.61
N SER A 161 -2.36 20.40 10.11
CA SER A 161 -1.32 20.03 11.08
C SER A 161 0.06 19.79 10.45
N PHE A 162 0.12 19.62 9.14
CA PHE A 162 1.37 19.39 8.41
C PHE A 162 1.97 20.66 7.82
N ASN A 163 3.31 20.80 7.90
CA ASN A 163 4.01 21.91 7.29
C ASN A 163 3.88 21.84 5.75
N ARG A 164 3.00 22.70 5.21
CA ARG A 164 2.42 22.68 3.86
C ARG A 164 3.41 22.69 2.70
N LYS A 165 4.69 23.02 2.91
CA LYS A 165 5.66 23.20 1.80
C LYS A 165 6.12 21.89 1.16
N PHE A 166 6.11 20.76 1.89
CA PHE A 166 6.66 19.48 1.42
C PHE A 166 5.63 18.44 1.03
N VAL A 167 4.33 18.63 1.32
CA VAL A 167 3.32 17.56 1.27
C VAL A 167 2.13 17.89 0.36
N LYS A 168 2.00 19.09 -0.19
CA LYS A 168 0.79 19.53 -0.92
C LYS A 168 0.35 18.62 -2.08
N SER A 169 1.29 18.02 -2.81
CA SER A 169 0.98 17.13 -3.95
C SER A 169 0.54 15.73 -3.52
N HIS A 170 0.76 15.35 -2.26
CA HIS A 170 0.55 14.00 -1.74
C HIS A 170 -0.68 13.88 -0.82
N LEU A 171 -1.42 14.98 -0.60
CA LEU A 171 -2.57 14.97 0.30
C LEU A 171 -3.82 14.40 -0.38
N MET A 172 -4.46 13.49 0.31
CA MET A 172 -5.77 12.96 -0.05
C MET A 172 -6.84 13.60 0.84
N SER A 173 -8.00 13.90 0.27
CA SER A 173 -9.15 14.43 1.01
C SER A 173 -10.33 13.46 0.92
N ARG A 174 -11.25 13.58 1.87
CA ARG A 174 -12.54 12.87 1.86
C ARG A 174 -13.25 13.04 0.51
N GLN A 175 -13.37 14.28 0.02
CA GLN A 175 -14.03 14.58 -1.24
C GLN A 175 -13.42 13.81 -2.43
N LYS A 176 -12.10 13.69 -2.50
CA LYS A 176 -11.44 12.90 -3.56
C LYS A 176 -11.84 11.43 -3.52
N PHE A 177 -11.98 10.84 -2.33
CA PHE A 177 -12.43 9.44 -2.21
C PHE A 177 -13.91 9.28 -2.52
N GLU A 178 -14.76 10.24 -2.11
CA GLU A 178 -16.19 10.25 -2.46
C GLU A 178 -16.40 10.37 -3.97
N ASP A 179 -15.65 11.25 -4.65
CA ASP A 179 -15.68 11.41 -6.10
C ASP A 179 -15.25 10.10 -6.82
N ILE A 180 -14.18 9.45 -6.35
CA ILE A 180 -13.72 8.16 -6.89
C ILE A 180 -14.79 7.08 -6.68
N SER A 181 -15.35 6.98 -5.48
CA SER A 181 -16.42 6.04 -5.14
C SER A 181 -17.63 6.20 -6.07
N SER A 182 -18.06 7.44 -6.28
CA SER A 182 -19.19 7.76 -7.16
C SER A 182 -18.92 7.34 -8.60
N ARG A 183 -17.73 7.67 -9.14
CA ARG A 183 -17.37 7.29 -10.52
C ARG A 183 -17.23 5.78 -10.71
N LEU A 184 -16.83 5.06 -9.68
CA LEU A 184 -16.70 3.60 -9.70
C LEU A 184 -18.00 2.87 -9.37
N ASN A 185 -19.03 3.57 -8.90
CA ASN A 185 -20.23 2.99 -8.31
C ASN A 185 -19.90 1.98 -7.19
N LEU A 186 -18.93 2.35 -6.34
CA LEU A 186 -18.51 1.59 -5.18
C LEU A 186 -18.86 2.39 -3.92
N GLN A 187 -19.24 1.69 -2.85
CA GLN A 187 -19.39 2.30 -1.54
C GLN A 187 -18.05 2.28 -0.80
N ALA A 188 -17.58 3.45 -0.34
CA ALA A 188 -16.41 3.56 0.51
C ALA A 188 -16.81 3.94 1.94
N ASP A 189 -16.29 3.22 2.92
CA ASP A 189 -16.28 3.67 4.31
C ASP A 189 -15.05 4.54 4.54
N ILE A 190 -15.26 5.85 4.74
CA ILE A 190 -14.19 6.84 4.85
C ILE A 190 -14.10 7.36 6.28
N LYS A 191 -12.92 7.21 6.88
CA LYS A 191 -12.61 7.67 8.23
C LYS A 191 -11.40 8.60 8.22
N GLU A 192 -11.52 9.72 8.95
CA GLU A 192 -10.41 10.65 9.17
C GLU A 192 -10.09 10.69 10.67
N GLU A 193 -8.80 10.67 10.99
CA GLU A 193 -8.29 10.71 12.35
C GLU A 193 -6.91 11.36 12.39
N ASN A 194 -6.73 12.46 13.14
CA ASN A 194 -5.43 13.09 13.42
C ASN A 194 -4.57 13.39 12.17
N GLY A 195 -5.17 13.87 11.08
CA GLY A 195 -4.46 14.17 9.82
C GLY A 195 -4.20 12.95 8.95
N TYR A 196 -4.85 11.83 9.22
CA TYR A 196 -4.81 10.61 8.40
C TYR A 196 -6.20 10.30 7.87
N ILE A 197 -6.25 9.72 6.68
CA ILE A 197 -7.49 9.29 6.05
C ILE A 197 -7.39 7.82 5.66
N ARG A 198 -8.47 7.10 5.93
CA ARG A 198 -8.70 5.73 5.50
C ARG A 198 -9.92 5.68 4.61
N ALA A 199 -9.82 5.01 3.48
CA ALA A 199 -10.96 4.67 2.62
C ALA A 199 -10.99 3.15 2.42
N ALA A 200 -12.08 2.48 2.83
CA ALA A 200 -12.26 1.06 2.70
C ALA A 200 -13.39 0.73 1.74
N PHE A 201 -13.10 -0.10 0.74
CA PHE A 201 -14.04 -0.65 -0.24
C PHE A 201 -14.26 -2.12 0.05
N LYS A 202 -15.51 -2.57 0.03
CA LYS A 202 -15.88 -3.97 0.25
C LYS A 202 -16.32 -4.62 -1.06
N LYS A 203 -15.88 -5.86 -1.29
CA LYS A 203 -16.33 -6.70 -2.42
C LYS A 203 -17.62 -7.42 -2.10
#